data_f63f1fa4c9a2014322d5b83eea4a85f2
#
_entry.id   f63f1fa4c9a2014322d5b83eea4a85f2
#
_cell.length_a   1.000
_cell.length_b   1.000
_cell.length_c   1.000
_cell.angle_alpha   90.00
_cell.angle_beta   90.00
_cell.angle_gamma   90.00
#
_symmetry.space_group_name_H-M   'P 1'
#
loop_
_entity.id
_entity.type
_entity.pdbx_description
1 polymer ?
#
loop_
_entity_poly.entity_id
_entity_poly.type
_entity_poly.pdbx_seq_one_letter_code
_entity_poly.pdbx_strand_id
1 'polypeptide(L)'
;GGVIKGFCVKGESERLSKNILQNEYSMKIAPSLGAKGMTWMKVLDGKLQSNIVQFFTPEEQSRIIERFRAEDNDVLIMIADQSRDLVNRVLCGLRLHLAERLGLIADDVFRPLWVTEFPLFELKEDGLSSQHHPFTMPDRTDFNPENINELLSLNSRAYDLVMNGEELGGGSIRIHDMEVQQKIFKALGMGPEEIEAKFGFFLTALEYGTPPHAGLALGMDRVIAM
;
A
#
# COMPACT_ATOMS: atom_id res chain seq x y z
N GLY A 1 12.16 -15.08 3.14
CA GLY A 1 13.00 -14.20 2.35
C GLY A 1 12.54 -12.75 2.46
N GLY A 2 13.46 -11.79 2.26
CA GLY A 2 13.13 -10.38 2.27
C GLY A 2 12.54 -9.89 0.95
N VAL A 3 12.13 -8.62 0.92
CA VAL A 3 11.63 -7.94 -0.25
C VAL A 3 12.51 -6.74 -0.59
N ILE A 4 12.75 -6.53 -1.89
CA ILE A 4 13.41 -5.34 -2.42
C ILE A 4 12.40 -4.63 -3.32
N LYS A 5 12.17 -3.36 -3.04
CA LYS A 5 11.36 -2.47 -3.90
C LYS A 5 12.09 -1.15 -4.11
N GLY A 6 11.67 -0.42 -5.12
CA GLY A 6 12.23 0.88 -5.42
C GLY A 6 11.39 1.66 -6.42
N PHE A 7 11.81 2.89 -6.67
CA PHE A 7 11.24 3.75 -7.69
C PHE A 7 12.35 4.52 -8.43
N CYS A 8 12.01 5.05 -9.58
CA CYS A 8 12.89 5.82 -10.44
C CYS A 8 12.52 7.31 -10.34
N VAL A 9 13.49 8.15 -10.06
CA VAL A 9 13.39 9.62 -10.12
C VAL A 9 13.91 10.05 -11.48
N LYS A 10 13.02 10.52 -12.34
CA LYS A 10 13.30 10.80 -13.74
C LYS A 10 14.08 12.10 -13.92
N GLY A 11 15.21 12.04 -14.66
CA GLY A 11 15.96 13.20 -15.11
C GLY A 11 16.67 14.01 -14.03
N GLU A 12 16.78 13.54 -12.80
CA GLU A 12 17.19 14.34 -11.64
C GLU A 12 18.61 14.01 -11.11
N SER A 13 19.44 13.34 -11.91
CA SER A 13 20.77 12.92 -11.46
C SER A 13 21.71 14.10 -11.13
N GLU A 14 21.57 15.25 -11.79
CA GLU A 14 22.37 16.45 -11.51
C GLU A 14 21.96 17.11 -10.20
N ARG A 15 20.64 17.24 -9.96
CA ARG A 15 20.09 17.86 -8.73
C ARG A 15 20.26 16.95 -7.50
N LEU A 16 20.32 15.64 -7.69
CA LEU A 16 20.57 14.65 -6.65
C LEU A 16 22.04 14.22 -6.68
N SER A 17 22.95 15.07 -6.20
CA SER A 17 24.37 14.74 -6.13
C SER A 17 24.63 13.48 -5.27
N LYS A 18 25.79 12.84 -5.46
CA LYS A 18 26.22 11.69 -4.65
C LYS A 18 26.22 12.02 -3.15
N ASN A 19 26.59 13.24 -2.79
CA ASN A 19 26.61 13.70 -1.40
C ASN A 19 25.17 13.75 -0.83
N ILE A 20 24.21 14.30 -1.55
CA ILE A 20 22.80 14.33 -1.18
C ILE A 20 22.26 12.92 -1.00
N LEU A 21 22.43 12.07 -2.01
CA LEU A 21 21.92 10.68 -1.96
C LEU A 21 22.52 9.87 -0.81
N GLN A 22 23.83 10.01 -0.56
CA GLN A 22 24.50 9.25 0.47
C GLN A 22 24.28 9.85 1.87
N ASN A 23 24.61 11.12 2.07
CA ASN A 23 24.70 11.70 3.41
C ASN A 23 23.36 12.24 3.94
N GLU A 24 22.46 12.68 3.06
CA GLU A 24 21.15 13.13 3.49
C GLU A 24 20.13 11.98 3.42
N TYR A 25 19.95 11.35 2.25
CA TYR A 25 18.92 10.33 2.07
C TYR A 25 19.26 8.99 2.69
N SER A 26 20.44 8.41 2.36
CA SER A 26 20.79 7.08 2.84
C SER A 26 21.14 7.06 4.34
N MET A 27 21.81 8.08 4.84
CA MET A 27 22.29 8.10 6.23
C MET A 27 21.38 8.81 7.22
N LYS A 28 20.43 9.65 6.77
CA LYS A 28 19.54 10.41 7.68
C LYS A 28 18.07 10.15 7.40
N ILE A 29 17.57 10.47 6.19
CA ILE A 29 16.12 10.43 5.89
C ILE A 29 15.60 9.01 5.89
N ALA A 30 16.22 8.07 5.19
CA ALA A 30 15.78 6.68 5.16
C ALA A 30 15.80 6.03 6.56
N PRO A 31 16.84 6.20 7.40
CA PRO A 31 16.80 5.74 8.80
C PRO A 31 15.72 6.40 9.65
N SER A 32 15.46 7.69 9.49
CA SER A 32 14.37 8.36 10.25
C SER A 32 12.97 7.82 9.92
N LEU A 33 12.81 7.23 8.72
CA LEU A 33 11.61 6.52 8.30
C LEU A 33 11.59 5.04 8.74
N GLY A 34 12.66 4.55 9.36
CA GLY A 34 12.79 3.20 9.89
C GLY A 34 13.60 2.23 9.05
N ALA A 35 14.21 2.66 7.94
CA ALA A 35 15.08 1.80 7.15
C ALA A 35 16.45 1.61 7.79
N LYS A 36 17.04 0.42 7.63
CA LYS A 36 18.44 0.14 8.01
C LYS A 36 19.44 0.77 7.06
N GLY A 37 19.00 1.14 5.87
CA GLY A 37 19.80 1.76 4.82
C GLY A 37 18.99 1.95 3.54
N MET A 38 19.55 2.71 2.61
CA MET A 38 18.99 2.96 1.28
C MET A 38 20.05 2.72 0.22
N THR A 39 19.67 2.00 -0.81
CA THR A 39 20.49 1.87 -2.01
C THR A 39 20.06 2.87 -3.06
N TRP A 40 21.02 3.51 -3.71
CA TRP A 40 20.77 4.40 -4.83
C TRP A 40 21.71 4.09 -5.98
N MET A 41 21.26 4.32 -7.19
CA MET A 41 22.05 4.21 -8.43
C MET A 41 21.65 5.34 -9.37
N LYS A 42 22.61 5.91 -10.08
CA LYS A 42 22.37 6.83 -11.19
C LYS A 42 22.52 6.09 -12.50
N VAL A 43 21.76 6.51 -13.51
CA VAL A 43 21.96 6.06 -14.89
C VAL A 43 22.64 7.19 -15.66
N LEU A 44 23.88 6.96 -16.11
CA LEU A 44 24.66 7.91 -16.87
C LEU A 44 25.34 7.17 -18.04
N ASP A 45 25.21 7.72 -19.25
CA ASP A 45 25.73 7.10 -20.48
C ASP A 45 25.26 5.64 -20.67
N GLY A 46 23.99 5.37 -20.33
CA GLY A 46 23.39 4.05 -20.42
C GLY A 46 23.90 3.03 -19.37
N LYS A 47 24.64 3.48 -18.35
CA LYS A 47 25.26 2.63 -17.33
C LYS A 47 24.85 3.01 -15.92
N LEU A 48 24.75 2.03 -15.04
CA LEU A 48 24.55 2.26 -13.63
C LEU A 48 25.82 2.77 -12.95
N GLN A 49 25.68 3.82 -12.16
CA GLN A 49 26.76 4.36 -11.31
C GLN A 49 26.30 4.35 -9.83
N SER A 50 27.02 3.60 -9.01
CA SER A 50 26.82 3.50 -7.56
C SER A 50 28.05 2.84 -6.93
N ASN A 51 28.17 2.97 -5.60
CA ASN A 51 29.20 2.25 -4.83
C ASN A 51 28.98 0.73 -4.76
N ILE A 52 27.82 0.22 -5.14
CA ILE A 52 27.49 -1.21 -5.11
C ILE A 52 27.40 -1.86 -6.51
N VAL A 53 27.55 -1.09 -7.58
CA VAL A 53 27.44 -1.59 -8.96
C VAL A 53 28.43 -2.73 -9.24
N GLN A 54 29.58 -2.71 -8.60
CA GLN A 54 30.62 -3.76 -8.72
C GLN A 54 30.14 -5.16 -8.27
N PHE A 55 29.06 -5.25 -7.51
CA PHE A 55 28.49 -6.53 -7.06
C PHE A 55 27.48 -7.13 -8.04
N PHE A 56 27.17 -6.44 -9.14
CA PHE A 56 26.24 -6.87 -10.16
C PHE A 56 26.95 -7.15 -11.49
N THR A 57 26.62 -8.27 -12.12
CA THR A 57 27.07 -8.55 -13.48
C THR A 57 26.50 -7.55 -14.48
N PRO A 58 27.09 -7.39 -15.68
CA PRO A 58 26.55 -6.52 -16.73
C PRO A 58 25.09 -6.86 -17.10
N GLU A 59 24.75 -8.15 -17.11
CA GLU A 59 23.40 -8.64 -17.41
C GLU A 59 22.41 -8.23 -16.31
N GLU A 60 22.81 -8.32 -15.04
CA GLU A 60 21.98 -7.88 -13.90
C GLU A 60 21.78 -6.37 -13.93
N GLN A 61 22.81 -5.61 -14.23
CA GLN A 61 22.72 -4.15 -14.37
C GLN A 61 21.73 -3.76 -15.48
N SER A 62 21.81 -4.42 -16.63
CA SER A 62 20.86 -4.19 -17.73
C SER A 62 19.42 -4.52 -17.33
N ARG A 63 19.21 -5.62 -16.61
CA ARG A 63 17.88 -6.00 -16.10
C ARG A 63 17.34 -5.02 -15.07
N ILE A 64 18.20 -4.41 -14.24
CA ILE A 64 17.79 -3.35 -13.31
C ILE A 64 17.31 -2.13 -14.08
N ILE A 65 18.09 -1.65 -15.08
CA ILE A 65 17.70 -0.52 -15.93
C ILE A 65 16.35 -0.78 -16.60
N GLU A 66 16.19 -1.95 -17.21
CA GLU A 66 14.95 -2.35 -17.88
C GLU A 66 13.76 -2.42 -16.90
N ARG A 67 13.95 -3.04 -15.72
CA ARG A 67 12.91 -3.20 -14.71
C ARG A 67 12.37 -1.87 -14.20
N PHE A 68 13.26 -0.88 -14.04
CA PHE A 68 12.88 0.48 -13.64
C PHE A 68 12.46 1.36 -14.82
N ARG A 69 12.59 0.88 -16.07
CA ARG A 69 12.42 1.69 -17.29
C ARG A 69 13.25 2.97 -17.19
N ALA A 70 14.48 2.81 -16.72
CA ALA A 70 15.35 3.93 -16.43
C ALA A 70 16.07 4.40 -17.69
N GLU A 71 16.24 5.70 -17.78
CA GLU A 71 16.90 6.41 -18.87
C GLU A 71 18.10 7.21 -18.34
N ASP A 72 18.87 7.79 -19.22
CA ASP A 72 19.99 8.66 -18.82
C ASP A 72 19.52 9.81 -17.94
N ASN A 73 20.32 10.15 -16.94
CA ASN A 73 20.04 11.12 -15.89
C ASN A 73 18.97 10.72 -14.87
N ASP A 74 18.50 9.48 -14.87
CA ASP A 74 17.61 8.97 -13.85
C ASP A 74 18.36 8.56 -12.58
N VAL A 75 17.66 8.58 -11.46
CA VAL A 75 18.14 8.08 -10.16
C VAL A 75 17.21 6.98 -9.65
N LEU A 76 17.77 5.81 -9.37
CA LEU A 76 17.06 4.69 -8.78
C LEU A 76 17.24 4.71 -7.27
N ILE A 77 16.12 4.58 -6.55
CA ILE A 77 16.07 4.49 -5.08
C ILE A 77 15.48 3.14 -4.72
N MET A 78 16.16 2.39 -3.86
CA MET A 78 15.75 1.04 -3.45
C MET A 78 15.89 0.85 -1.95
N ILE A 79 14.93 0.12 -1.37
CA ILE A 79 14.92 -0.32 0.03
C ILE A 79 14.77 -1.84 0.05
N ALA A 80 15.53 -2.48 0.92
CA ALA A 80 15.48 -3.93 1.17
C ALA A 80 15.24 -4.19 2.66
N ASP A 81 14.22 -4.97 2.99
CA ASP A 81 13.95 -5.46 4.35
C ASP A 81 13.16 -6.77 4.32
N GLN A 82 13.06 -7.44 5.46
CA GLN A 82 12.19 -8.62 5.62
C GLN A 82 10.71 -8.22 5.70
N SER A 83 10.42 -7.04 6.27
CA SER A 83 9.08 -6.50 6.38
C SER A 83 8.69 -5.74 5.10
N ARG A 84 7.68 -6.27 4.39
CA ARG A 84 7.10 -5.62 3.22
C ARG A 84 6.49 -4.26 3.55
N ASP A 85 5.85 -4.16 4.71
CA ASP A 85 5.17 -2.94 5.15
C ASP A 85 6.17 -1.84 5.49
N LEU A 86 7.29 -2.20 6.12
CA LEU A 86 8.40 -1.28 6.34
C LEU A 86 8.92 -0.72 5.01
N VAL A 87 9.19 -1.60 4.04
CA VAL A 87 9.68 -1.19 2.71
C VAL A 87 8.70 -0.25 2.03
N ASN A 88 7.40 -0.56 2.04
CA ASN A 88 6.37 0.29 1.46
C ASN A 88 6.29 1.67 2.14
N ARG A 89 6.28 1.69 3.47
CA ARG A 89 6.21 2.93 4.26
C ARG A 89 7.42 3.83 4.01
N VAL A 90 8.63 3.26 4.04
CA VAL A 90 9.88 4.00 3.80
C VAL A 90 9.92 4.56 2.38
N LEU A 91 9.59 3.75 1.37
CA LEU A 91 9.57 4.22 -0.02
C LEU A 91 8.50 5.31 -0.24
N CYS A 92 7.35 5.21 0.41
CA CYS A 92 6.33 6.27 0.36
C CYS A 92 6.88 7.58 0.92
N GLY A 93 7.48 7.57 2.13
CA GLY A 93 8.08 8.76 2.74
C GLY A 93 9.23 9.34 1.89
N LEU A 94 10.12 8.51 1.36
CA LEU A 94 11.20 8.94 0.48
C LEU A 94 10.66 9.57 -0.81
N ARG A 95 9.63 8.98 -1.42
CA ARG A 95 8.99 9.50 -2.64
C ARG A 95 8.40 10.88 -2.41
N LEU A 96 7.68 11.08 -1.32
CA LEU A 96 7.08 12.37 -0.98
C LEU A 96 8.14 13.42 -0.70
N HIS A 97 9.15 13.10 0.11
CA HIS A 97 10.25 14.01 0.44
C HIS A 97 11.05 14.44 -0.81
N LEU A 98 11.30 13.50 -1.74
CA LEU A 98 11.97 13.80 -2.99
C LEU A 98 11.10 14.67 -3.91
N ALA A 99 9.81 14.35 -4.01
CA ALA A 99 8.87 15.12 -4.83
C ALA A 99 8.76 16.58 -4.37
N GLU A 100 8.68 16.81 -3.06
CA GLU A 100 8.70 18.15 -2.47
C GLU A 100 10.02 18.87 -2.74
N ARG A 101 11.15 18.24 -2.41
CA ARG A 101 12.50 18.82 -2.63
C ARG A 101 12.74 19.21 -4.09
N LEU A 102 12.25 18.43 -5.01
CA LEU A 102 12.46 18.62 -6.44
C LEU A 102 11.40 19.54 -7.09
N GLY A 103 10.38 19.95 -6.33
CA GLY A 103 9.28 20.76 -6.84
C GLY A 103 8.41 20.02 -7.87
N LEU A 104 8.24 18.71 -7.70
CA LEU A 104 7.48 17.87 -8.62
C LEU A 104 5.98 17.82 -8.29
N ILE A 105 5.58 18.36 -7.14
CA ILE A 105 4.18 18.46 -6.72
C ILE A 105 3.65 19.79 -7.26
N ALA A 106 2.69 19.71 -8.17
CA ALA A 106 2.06 20.90 -8.75
C ALA A 106 0.94 21.41 -7.82
N ASP A 107 0.91 22.72 -7.56
CA ASP A 107 -0.03 23.34 -6.61
C ASP A 107 -1.48 23.37 -7.11
N ASP A 108 -1.69 23.55 -8.44
CA ASP A 108 -3.02 23.76 -9.03
C ASP A 108 -3.53 22.56 -9.85
N VAL A 109 -3.08 21.35 -9.50
CA VAL A 109 -3.46 20.15 -10.26
C VAL A 109 -4.14 19.14 -9.35
N PHE A 110 -5.39 18.81 -9.66
CA PHE A 110 -6.14 17.75 -8.98
C PHE A 110 -5.90 16.40 -9.67
N ARG A 111 -5.40 15.42 -8.91
CA ARG A 111 -5.04 14.07 -9.38
C ARG A 111 -5.78 13.01 -8.57
N PRO A 112 -7.07 12.76 -8.88
CA PRO A 112 -7.82 11.71 -8.21
C PRO A 112 -7.35 10.33 -8.66
N LEU A 113 -7.37 9.38 -7.74
CA LEU A 113 -7.14 7.95 -8.00
C LEU A 113 -7.98 7.10 -7.04
N TRP A 114 -8.26 5.87 -7.44
CA TRP A 114 -8.84 4.86 -6.58
C TRP A 114 -7.76 3.98 -5.98
N VAL A 115 -7.82 3.78 -4.68
CA VAL A 115 -7.07 2.75 -3.98
C VAL A 115 -8.03 1.57 -3.76
N THR A 116 -7.62 0.39 -4.17
CA THR A 116 -8.42 -0.84 -4.12
C THR A 116 -7.56 -2.02 -3.65
N GLU A 117 -8.16 -3.20 -3.52
CA GLU A 117 -7.47 -4.44 -3.15
C GLU A 117 -6.82 -4.36 -1.77
N PHE A 118 -7.49 -3.71 -0.82
CA PHE A 118 -7.06 -3.72 0.57
C PHE A 118 -7.10 -5.15 1.13
N PRO A 119 -6.21 -5.52 2.07
CA PRO A 119 -6.37 -6.74 2.83
C PRO A 119 -7.75 -6.79 3.51
N LEU A 120 -8.39 -7.96 3.53
CA LEU A 120 -9.65 -8.11 4.24
C LEU A 120 -9.44 -8.17 5.74
N PHE A 121 -8.37 -8.84 6.15
CA PHE A 121 -7.97 -9.04 7.54
C PHE A 121 -6.55 -8.56 7.80
N GLU A 122 -6.30 -8.20 9.04
CA GLU A 122 -4.98 -7.92 9.59
C GLU A 122 -4.77 -8.73 10.87
N LEU A 123 -3.52 -9.08 11.16
CA LEU A 123 -3.15 -9.75 12.39
C LEU A 123 -2.62 -8.70 13.39
N LYS A 124 -3.30 -8.54 14.51
CA LYS A 124 -2.92 -7.68 15.64
C LYS A 124 -2.39 -8.52 16.80
N GLU A 125 -1.94 -7.85 17.85
CA GLU A 125 -1.45 -8.52 19.08
C GLU A 125 -2.55 -9.35 19.76
N ASP A 126 -3.80 -8.92 19.67
CA ASP A 126 -5.00 -9.56 20.24
C ASP A 126 -5.69 -10.56 19.30
N GLY A 127 -5.19 -10.77 18.09
CA GLY A 127 -5.69 -11.74 17.13
C GLY A 127 -6.03 -11.17 15.76
N LEU A 128 -6.84 -11.91 15.00
CA LEU A 128 -7.30 -11.53 13.67
C LEU A 128 -8.36 -10.43 13.77
N SER A 129 -8.21 -9.38 12.99
CA SER A 129 -9.13 -8.23 12.94
C SER A 129 -9.48 -7.90 11.49
N SER A 130 -10.67 -7.36 11.24
CA SER A 130 -11.00 -6.80 9.93
C SER A 130 -10.19 -5.53 9.70
N GLN A 131 -9.64 -5.36 8.51
CA GLN A 131 -8.91 -4.14 8.13
C GLN A 131 -9.81 -2.90 8.17
N HIS A 132 -11.05 -3.00 7.68
CA HIS A 132 -12.05 -1.93 7.71
C HIS A 132 -13.18 -2.30 8.67
N HIS A 133 -14.09 -3.18 8.24
CA HIS A 133 -15.19 -3.67 9.08
C HIS A 133 -15.70 -5.05 8.57
N PRO A 134 -16.37 -5.84 9.41
CA PRO A 134 -16.74 -7.22 9.10
C PRO A 134 -17.84 -7.39 8.04
N PHE A 135 -18.41 -6.31 7.52
CA PHE A 135 -19.46 -6.33 6.49
C PHE A 135 -18.93 -6.08 5.08
N THR A 136 -17.63 -5.96 4.91
CA THR A 136 -16.98 -5.76 3.60
C THR A 136 -16.90 -7.09 2.86
N MET A 137 -17.36 -7.11 1.61
CA MET A 137 -17.29 -8.28 0.74
C MET A 137 -15.83 -8.67 0.48
N PRO A 138 -15.46 -9.95 0.66
CA PRO A 138 -14.17 -10.47 0.21
C PRO A 138 -14.09 -10.53 -1.33
N ASP A 139 -12.89 -10.62 -1.88
CA ASP A 139 -12.64 -10.83 -3.30
C ASP A 139 -13.08 -12.22 -3.78
N ARG A 140 -13.09 -13.20 -2.89
CA ARG A 140 -13.62 -14.56 -3.11
C ARG A 140 -14.36 -15.06 -1.86
N THR A 141 -15.32 -15.97 -2.07
CA THR A 141 -16.20 -16.49 -1.01
C THR A 141 -15.91 -17.95 -0.61
N ASP A 142 -15.05 -18.63 -1.37
CA ASP A 142 -14.65 -20.02 -1.21
C ASP A 142 -13.43 -20.21 -0.30
N PHE A 143 -13.41 -19.53 0.84
CA PHE A 143 -12.32 -19.63 1.80
C PHE A 143 -12.68 -20.44 3.05
N ASN A 144 -11.65 -21.00 3.71
CA ASN A 144 -11.78 -21.67 5.01
C ASN A 144 -11.60 -20.66 6.16
N PRO A 145 -12.65 -20.40 6.97
CA PRO A 145 -12.59 -19.42 8.07
C PRO A 145 -11.65 -19.82 9.23
N GLU A 146 -11.11 -21.05 9.24
CA GLU A 146 -10.16 -21.53 10.25
C GLU A 146 -8.70 -21.49 9.76
N ASN A 147 -8.46 -21.20 8.48
CA ASN A 147 -7.12 -21.15 7.91
C ASN A 147 -6.56 -19.74 7.90
N ILE A 148 -5.78 -19.39 8.92
CA ILE A 148 -5.20 -18.04 9.10
C ILE A 148 -4.38 -17.58 7.89
N ASN A 149 -3.60 -18.46 7.25
CA ASN A 149 -2.79 -18.09 6.11
C ASN A 149 -3.64 -17.76 4.88
N GLU A 150 -4.74 -18.47 4.71
CA GLU A 150 -5.72 -18.18 3.66
C GLU A 150 -6.44 -16.86 3.93
N LEU A 151 -6.90 -16.65 5.17
CA LEU A 151 -7.57 -15.40 5.58
C LEU A 151 -6.69 -14.15 5.35
N LEU A 152 -5.41 -14.23 5.71
CA LEU A 152 -4.46 -13.13 5.46
C LEU A 152 -4.12 -12.91 3.98
N SER A 153 -4.51 -13.82 3.09
CA SER A 153 -4.35 -13.68 1.65
C SER A 153 -5.57 -13.10 0.94
N LEU A 154 -6.70 -12.93 1.64
CA LEU A 154 -7.92 -12.36 1.08
C LEU A 154 -7.82 -10.85 0.94
N ASN A 155 -8.26 -10.35 -0.20
CA ASN A 155 -8.49 -8.93 -0.38
C ASN A 155 -9.95 -8.58 -0.13
N SER A 156 -10.19 -7.35 0.26
CA SER A 156 -11.53 -6.79 0.41
C SER A 156 -11.97 -6.07 -0.87
N ARG A 157 -13.26 -5.97 -1.07
CA ARG A 157 -13.86 -5.09 -2.07
C ARG A 157 -14.15 -3.70 -1.49
N ALA A 158 -13.22 -3.20 -0.67
CA ALA A 158 -13.19 -1.81 -0.25
C ALA A 158 -12.47 -0.95 -1.31
N TYR A 159 -12.76 0.33 -1.29
CA TYR A 159 -12.16 1.31 -2.19
C TYR A 159 -12.14 2.68 -1.53
N ASP A 160 -11.04 3.42 -1.71
CA ASP A 160 -10.89 4.80 -1.28
C ASP A 160 -10.63 5.71 -2.47
N LEU A 161 -11.28 6.86 -2.46
CA LEU A 161 -10.98 7.96 -3.38
C LEU A 161 -9.90 8.82 -2.74
N VAL A 162 -8.74 8.85 -3.37
CA VAL A 162 -7.59 9.65 -2.93
C VAL A 162 -7.32 10.73 -3.97
N MET A 163 -7.07 11.96 -3.53
CA MET A 163 -6.69 13.06 -4.40
C MET A 163 -5.49 13.80 -3.80
N ASN A 164 -4.45 13.99 -4.59
CA ASN A 164 -3.20 14.67 -4.19
C ASN A 164 -2.57 14.10 -2.90
N GLY A 165 -2.76 12.82 -2.62
CA GLY A 165 -2.24 12.16 -1.43
C GLY A 165 -3.18 12.16 -0.21
N GLU A 166 -4.33 12.84 -0.30
CA GLU A 166 -5.35 12.87 0.75
C GLU A 166 -6.54 11.97 0.39
N GLU A 167 -6.99 11.16 1.34
CA GLU A 167 -8.21 10.38 1.23
C GLU A 167 -9.42 11.30 1.35
N LEU A 168 -10.18 11.44 0.28
CA LEU A 168 -11.41 12.25 0.26
C LEU A 168 -12.62 11.48 0.75
N GLY A 169 -12.60 10.19 0.66
CA GLY A 169 -13.67 9.32 1.13
C GLY A 169 -13.47 7.90 0.66
N GLY A 170 -14.25 7.01 1.21
CA GLY A 170 -14.16 5.60 0.94
C GLY A 170 -15.47 4.87 1.06
N GLY A 171 -15.45 3.61 0.67
CA GLY A 171 -16.60 2.73 0.71
C GLY A 171 -16.24 1.28 0.47
N SER A 172 -17.26 0.45 0.38
CA SER A 172 -17.08 -0.95 0.04
C SER A 172 -18.31 -1.56 -0.61
N ILE A 173 -18.10 -2.61 -1.38
CA ILE A 173 -19.16 -3.56 -1.68
C ILE A 173 -19.46 -4.33 -0.40
N ARG A 174 -20.73 -4.44 -0.03
CA ARG A 174 -21.18 -5.07 1.21
C ARG A 174 -21.47 -6.55 1.01
N ILE A 175 -21.25 -7.33 2.06
CA ILE A 175 -21.74 -8.71 2.10
C ILE A 175 -23.26 -8.65 2.11
N HIS A 176 -23.90 -9.40 1.22
CA HIS A 176 -25.34 -9.55 1.10
C HIS A 176 -25.76 -11.02 1.21
N ASP A 177 -24.79 -11.92 1.35
CA ASP A 177 -24.98 -13.36 1.52
C ASP A 177 -24.71 -13.75 2.98
N MET A 178 -25.68 -14.41 3.60
CA MET A 178 -25.62 -14.82 5.01
C MET A 178 -24.48 -15.84 5.28
N GLU A 179 -24.24 -16.77 4.36
CA GLU A 179 -23.19 -17.78 4.55
C GLU A 179 -21.80 -17.13 4.56
N VAL A 180 -21.58 -16.17 3.67
CA VAL A 180 -20.33 -15.39 3.62
C VAL A 180 -20.17 -14.59 4.90
N GLN A 181 -21.24 -13.94 5.38
CA GLN A 181 -21.18 -13.16 6.62
C GLN A 181 -20.86 -14.02 7.84
N GLN A 182 -21.43 -15.21 7.94
CA GLN A 182 -21.14 -16.15 9.02
C GLN A 182 -19.68 -16.63 8.98
N LYS A 183 -19.12 -16.89 7.79
CA LYS A 183 -17.69 -17.23 7.64
C LYS A 183 -16.78 -16.11 8.15
N ILE A 184 -17.11 -14.86 7.88
CA ILE A 184 -16.34 -13.69 8.37
C ILE A 184 -16.40 -13.62 9.90
N PHE A 185 -17.57 -13.74 10.51
CA PHE A 185 -17.71 -13.72 11.98
C PHE A 185 -16.96 -14.88 12.64
N LYS A 186 -17.02 -16.07 12.04
CA LYS A 186 -16.28 -17.25 12.52
C LYS A 186 -14.76 -16.99 12.43
N ALA A 187 -14.27 -16.41 11.33
CA ALA A 187 -12.85 -16.07 11.18
C ALA A 187 -12.38 -15.06 12.23
N LEU A 188 -13.25 -14.13 12.63
CA LEU A 188 -12.99 -13.14 13.69
C LEU A 188 -13.15 -13.69 15.11
N GLY A 189 -13.53 -14.99 15.27
CA GLY A 189 -13.70 -15.62 16.57
C GLY A 189 -14.92 -15.13 17.34
N MET A 190 -15.89 -14.50 16.68
CA MET A 190 -17.10 -13.99 17.34
C MET A 190 -18.06 -15.12 17.67
N GLY A 191 -18.48 -15.18 18.94
CA GLY A 191 -19.46 -16.15 19.41
C GLY A 191 -20.91 -15.78 19.04
N PRO A 192 -21.84 -16.77 19.00
CA PRO A 192 -23.23 -16.51 18.62
C PRO A 192 -23.93 -15.44 19.47
N GLU A 193 -23.71 -15.44 20.79
CA GLU A 193 -24.30 -14.45 21.71
C GLU A 193 -23.78 -13.03 21.43
N GLU A 194 -22.50 -12.91 21.12
CA GLU A 194 -21.92 -11.61 20.77
C GLU A 194 -22.43 -11.11 19.43
N ILE A 195 -22.55 -11.99 18.44
CA ILE A 195 -23.09 -11.66 17.12
C ILE A 195 -24.52 -11.18 17.25
N GLU A 196 -25.36 -11.92 18.00
CA GLU A 196 -26.78 -11.55 18.22
C GLU A 196 -26.89 -10.21 18.93
N ALA A 197 -26.13 -10.00 20.00
CA ALA A 197 -26.17 -8.75 20.77
C ALA A 197 -25.74 -7.51 19.97
N LYS A 198 -24.73 -7.65 19.08
CA LYS A 198 -24.20 -6.53 18.30
C LYS A 198 -24.86 -6.33 16.94
N PHE A 199 -25.27 -7.42 16.29
CA PHE A 199 -25.63 -7.41 14.87
C PHE A 199 -26.92 -8.19 14.55
N GLY A 200 -27.63 -8.72 15.55
CA GLY A 200 -28.81 -9.56 15.36
C GLY A 200 -29.88 -8.89 14.45
N PHE A 201 -30.20 -7.62 14.70
CA PHE A 201 -31.16 -6.88 13.87
C PHE A 201 -30.69 -6.75 12.42
N PHE A 202 -29.39 -6.58 12.19
CA PHE A 202 -28.81 -6.46 10.85
C PHE A 202 -28.82 -7.81 10.11
N LEU A 203 -28.49 -8.90 10.80
CA LEU A 203 -28.54 -10.25 10.24
C LEU A 203 -29.96 -10.65 9.86
N THR A 204 -30.95 -10.33 10.74
CA THR A 204 -32.37 -10.51 10.43
C THR A 204 -32.75 -9.77 9.14
N ALA A 205 -32.26 -8.54 8.94
CA ALA A 205 -32.51 -7.82 7.70
C ALA A 205 -31.93 -8.51 6.46
N LEU A 206 -30.76 -9.14 6.55
CA LEU A 206 -30.19 -9.92 5.46
C LEU A 206 -31.04 -11.13 5.07
N GLU A 207 -31.72 -11.76 6.03
CA GLU A 207 -32.61 -12.90 5.79
C GLU A 207 -33.81 -12.58 4.90
N TYR A 208 -34.24 -11.31 4.86
CA TYR A 208 -35.32 -10.86 3.97
C TYR A 208 -34.90 -10.69 2.49
N GLY A 209 -33.66 -11.06 2.13
CA GLY A 209 -33.19 -11.02 0.75
C GLY A 209 -32.57 -9.67 0.36
N THR A 210 -31.54 -9.28 1.04
CA THR A 210 -30.77 -8.06 0.73
C THR A 210 -30.12 -8.15 -0.66
N PRO A 211 -30.36 -7.17 -1.56
CA PRO A 211 -29.69 -7.14 -2.85
C PRO A 211 -28.20 -6.80 -2.70
N PRO A 212 -27.37 -7.12 -3.70
CA PRO A 212 -26.02 -6.58 -3.77
C PRO A 212 -26.02 -5.07 -3.67
N HIS A 213 -25.24 -4.52 -2.76
CA HIS A 213 -25.21 -3.08 -2.51
C HIS A 213 -23.80 -2.61 -2.15
N ALA A 214 -23.55 -1.34 -2.37
CA ALA A 214 -22.31 -0.66 -2.08
C ALA A 214 -22.61 0.79 -1.71
N GLY A 215 -21.62 1.49 -1.18
CA GLY A 215 -21.75 2.90 -0.85
C GLY A 215 -20.41 3.61 -0.82
N LEU A 216 -20.45 4.94 -0.91
CA LEU A 216 -19.32 5.83 -0.78
C LEU A 216 -19.68 6.97 0.15
N ALA A 217 -18.83 7.27 1.11
CA ALA A 217 -18.93 8.45 1.95
C ALA A 217 -17.75 9.39 1.67
N LEU A 218 -18.04 10.67 1.48
CA LEU A 218 -17.04 11.71 1.27
C LEU A 218 -16.88 12.56 2.53
N GLY A 219 -15.62 12.83 2.92
CA GLY A 219 -15.30 13.80 3.96
C GLY A 219 -15.40 15.22 3.38
N MET A 220 -16.55 15.87 3.57
CA MET A 220 -16.82 17.19 2.99
C MET A 220 -15.82 18.26 3.44
N ASP A 221 -15.32 18.19 4.66
CA ASP A 221 -14.26 19.04 5.19
C ASP A 221 -12.95 18.89 4.41
N ARG A 222 -12.57 17.66 4.03
CA ARG A 222 -11.39 17.40 3.20
C ARG A 222 -11.58 17.88 1.77
N VAL A 223 -12.77 17.65 1.20
CA VAL A 223 -13.09 18.12 -0.16
C VAL A 223 -13.04 19.65 -0.26
N ILE A 224 -13.48 20.34 0.80
CA ILE A 224 -13.49 21.83 0.82
C ILE A 224 -12.08 22.38 1.07
N ALA A 225 -11.24 21.65 1.81
CA ALA A 225 -9.86 22.07 2.12
C ALA A 225 -8.88 21.92 0.95
N MET A 226 -9.26 21.21 -0.09
CA MET A 226 -8.52 21.04 -1.33
C MET A 226 -8.73 22.21 -2.31
#